data_48c2fc26a0ef92a52d12714fcc65db71
#
_entry.id   48c2fc26a0ef92a52d12714fcc65db71
#
_cell.length_a   1.000
_cell.length_b   1.000
_cell.length_c   1.000
_cell.angle_alpha   90.00
_cell.angle_beta   90.00
_cell.angle_gamma   90.00
#
_symmetry.space_group_name_H-M   'P 1'
#
loop_
_entity.id
_entity.type
_entity.pdbx_description
1 polymer ?
#
loop_
_entity_poly.entity_id
_entity_poly.type
_entity_poly.pdbx_seq_one_letter_code
_entity_poly.pdbx_strand_id
1 'polypeptide(L)'
;MDFRYDEDLMDAAFRAGLAALERDDLAPADEIRAHFRENFEPLFWVPGTIEEIEYPGLIRQTLRHFSIEISDEELARFLEAEHAAWEPARVLGSTTHALLEALRSRGLRLGLVSNAFDPAWLLHRDLEQMGIAERIDHAVFSSEVGKRKPHSEIFERALAALDVASDEALFVGDRLYEDVRGAAEVGMTTVQAMWFRADEHAEGGEPDYQAFTQMDVLNIADRLLAAA
;
A
#
# COMPACT_ATOMS: atom_id res chain seq x y z
N MET A 1 5.97 4.40 4.33
CA MET A 1 5.82 5.44 3.29
C MET A 1 4.87 6.48 3.85
N ASP A 2 5.30 7.71 4.03
CA ASP A 2 4.43 8.79 4.51
C ASP A 2 3.62 9.31 3.32
N PHE A 3 2.35 8.94 3.24
CA PHE A 3 1.45 9.38 2.19
C PHE A 3 0.65 10.57 2.72
N ARG A 4 1.10 11.78 2.43
CA ARG A 4 0.31 12.98 2.71
C ARG A 4 -0.73 13.12 1.61
N TYR A 5 -1.98 13.02 2.03
CA TYR A 5 -3.12 13.30 1.16
C TYR A 5 -3.09 14.77 0.76
N ASP A 6 -2.83 15.02 -0.49
CA ASP A 6 -2.79 16.37 -1.08
C ASP A 6 -3.82 16.41 -2.21
N GLU A 7 -4.89 17.17 -2.03
CA GLU A 7 -5.97 17.29 -3.03
C GLU A 7 -5.44 17.85 -4.36
N ASP A 8 -4.50 18.79 -4.32
CA ASP A 8 -3.91 19.36 -5.53
C ASP A 8 -3.11 18.31 -6.31
N LEU A 9 -2.39 17.46 -5.59
CA LEU A 9 -1.64 16.35 -6.18
C LEU A 9 -2.58 15.29 -6.78
N MET A 10 -3.68 14.96 -6.10
CA MET A 10 -4.70 14.06 -6.66
C MET A 10 -5.31 14.60 -7.94
N ASP A 11 -5.68 15.86 -7.94
CA ASP A 11 -6.24 16.50 -9.13
C ASP A 11 -5.22 16.54 -10.28
N ALA A 12 -3.97 16.83 -9.99
CA ALA A 12 -2.88 16.82 -10.97
C ALA A 12 -2.63 15.42 -11.53
N ALA A 13 -2.61 14.39 -10.67
CA ALA A 13 -2.40 13.00 -11.07
C ALA A 13 -3.53 12.50 -11.98
N PHE A 14 -4.78 12.72 -11.59
CA PHE A 14 -5.93 12.32 -12.40
C PHE A 14 -5.93 13.01 -13.78
N ARG A 15 -5.58 14.31 -13.84
CA ARG A 15 -5.43 15.05 -15.11
C ARG A 15 -4.29 14.49 -15.95
N ALA A 16 -3.18 14.07 -15.36
CA ALA A 16 -2.08 13.42 -16.07
C ALA A 16 -2.55 12.11 -16.71
N GLY A 17 -3.35 11.31 -16.01
CA GLY A 17 -3.99 10.11 -16.55
C GLY A 17 -4.90 10.43 -17.74
N LEU A 18 -5.77 11.43 -17.64
CA LEU A 18 -6.63 11.85 -18.76
C LEU A 18 -5.82 12.33 -19.97
N ALA A 19 -4.77 13.11 -19.75
CA ALA A 19 -3.90 13.60 -20.82
C ALA A 19 -3.18 12.47 -21.58
N ALA A 20 -2.82 11.39 -20.87
CA ALA A 20 -2.16 10.23 -21.45
C ALA A 20 -3.06 9.39 -22.37
N LEU A 21 -4.38 9.63 -22.37
CA LEU A 21 -5.29 8.99 -23.32
C LEU A 21 -5.11 9.52 -24.75
N GLU A 22 -4.58 10.74 -24.91
CA GLU A 22 -4.33 11.39 -26.22
C GLU A 22 -5.56 11.40 -27.14
N ARG A 23 -6.74 11.72 -26.59
CA ARG A 23 -8.03 11.68 -27.28
C ARG A 23 -8.63 13.08 -27.41
N ASP A 24 -9.21 13.37 -28.58
CA ASP A 24 -9.90 14.63 -28.87
C ASP A 24 -11.40 14.63 -28.47
N ASP A 25 -11.95 13.45 -28.17
CA ASP A 25 -13.36 13.26 -27.83
C ASP A 25 -13.65 13.23 -26.31
N LEU A 26 -12.65 13.59 -25.50
CA LEU A 26 -12.84 13.68 -24.05
C LEU A 26 -13.73 14.88 -23.69
N ALA A 27 -14.63 14.68 -22.73
CA ALA A 27 -15.27 15.79 -22.03
C ALA A 27 -14.19 16.63 -21.28
N PRO A 28 -14.50 17.87 -20.89
CA PRO A 28 -13.56 18.68 -20.13
C PRO A 28 -13.01 17.94 -18.91
N ALA A 29 -11.69 17.95 -18.74
CA ALA A 29 -11.02 17.21 -17.68
C ALA A 29 -11.58 17.53 -16.27
N ASP A 30 -11.98 18.78 -16.06
CA ASP A 30 -12.58 19.22 -14.79
C ASP A 30 -13.94 18.55 -14.54
N GLU A 31 -14.73 18.33 -15.57
CA GLU A 31 -16.03 17.67 -15.44
C GLU A 31 -15.84 16.17 -15.15
N ILE A 32 -14.92 15.51 -15.84
CA ILE A 32 -14.60 14.10 -15.59
C ILE A 32 -14.07 13.92 -14.17
N ARG A 33 -13.15 14.81 -13.76
CA ARG A 33 -12.56 14.77 -12.41
C ARG A 33 -13.59 15.04 -11.32
N ALA A 34 -14.47 16.01 -11.53
CA ALA A 34 -15.57 16.31 -10.59
C ALA A 34 -16.50 15.10 -10.42
N HIS A 35 -16.87 14.47 -11.53
CA HIS A 35 -17.71 13.26 -11.48
C HIS A 35 -17.04 12.13 -10.69
N PHE A 36 -15.75 11.87 -10.92
CA PHE A 36 -15.00 10.85 -10.16
C PHE A 36 -14.97 11.18 -8.67
N ARG A 37 -14.65 12.42 -8.33
CA ARG A 37 -14.59 12.89 -6.94
C ARG A 37 -15.92 12.73 -6.20
N GLU A 38 -17.02 13.10 -6.84
CA GLU A 38 -18.33 13.05 -6.22
C GLU A 38 -18.87 11.63 -6.04
N ASN A 39 -18.57 10.72 -6.96
CA ASN A 39 -19.20 9.41 -7.01
C ASN A 39 -18.32 8.27 -6.49
N PHE A 40 -16.99 8.39 -6.57
CA PHE A 40 -16.09 7.29 -6.29
C PHE A 40 -15.07 7.57 -5.19
N GLU A 41 -14.56 8.78 -5.03
CA GLU A 41 -13.61 9.07 -3.94
C GLU A 41 -14.14 8.78 -2.53
N PRO A 42 -15.42 8.99 -2.20
CA PRO A 42 -15.92 8.62 -0.90
C PRO A 42 -15.74 7.14 -0.55
N LEU A 43 -15.61 6.25 -1.56
CA LEU A 43 -15.38 4.82 -1.37
C LEU A 43 -14.00 4.53 -0.75
N PHE A 44 -13.00 5.39 -1.00
CA PHE A 44 -11.64 5.22 -0.46
C PHE A 44 -11.56 5.42 1.05
N TRP A 45 -12.55 6.12 1.61
CA TRP A 45 -12.56 6.57 3.00
C TRP A 45 -13.63 5.90 3.87
N VAL A 46 -14.18 4.77 3.41
CA VAL A 46 -15.17 4.02 4.19
C VAL A 46 -14.45 3.32 5.35
N PRO A 47 -14.67 3.74 6.60
CA PRO A 47 -14.01 3.14 7.75
C PRO A 47 -14.34 1.65 7.87
N GLY A 48 -13.34 0.84 8.17
CA GLY A 48 -13.50 -0.59 8.43
C GLY A 48 -13.81 -1.44 7.19
N THR A 49 -13.71 -0.87 5.97
CA THR A 49 -13.84 -1.69 4.75
C THR A 49 -12.69 -2.69 4.66
N ILE A 50 -13.03 -3.93 4.36
CA ILE A 50 -12.09 -5.04 4.14
C ILE A 50 -12.02 -5.47 2.68
N GLU A 51 -12.93 -4.98 1.85
CA GLU A 51 -12.90 -5.19 0.39
C GLU A 51 -11.96 -4.16 -0.23
N GLU A 52 -11.12 -4.60 -1.18
CA GLU A 52 -10.30 -3.65 -1.92
C GLU A 52 -11.09 -3.03 -3.06
N ILE A 53 -10.74 -1.80 -3.39
CA ILE A 53 -11.37 -1.03 -4.47
C ILE A 53 -10.79 -1.51 -5.80
N GLU A 54 -11.66 -1.86 -6.73
CA GLU A 54 -11.28 -2.16 -8.11
C GLU A 54 -11.13 -0.84 -8.89
N TYR A 55 -10.02 -0.12 -8.60
CA TYR A 55 -9.75 1.22 -9.10
C TYR A 55 -9.79 1.34 -10.63
N PRO A 56 -9.17 0.43 -11.41
CA PRO A 56 -9.25 0.46 -12.88
C PRO A 56 -10.68 0.47 -13.42
N GLY A 57 -11.59 -0.27 -12.79
CA GLY A 57 -12.99 -0.29 -13.16
C GLY A 57 -13.72 1.02 -12.83
N LEU A 58 -13.34 1.71 -11.75
CA LEU A 58 -13.91 3.03 -11.44
C LEU A 58 -13.52 4.07 -12.49
N ILE A 59 -12.29 4.02 -13.00
CA ILE A 59 -11.87 4.86 -14.13
C ILE A 59 -12.73 4.58 -15.37
N ARG A 60 -12.91 3.31 -15.72
CA ARG A 60 -13.80 2.95 -16.86
C ARG A 60 -15.23 3.41 -16.64
N GLN A 61 -15.79 3.26 -15.43
CA GLN A 61 -17.15 3.71 -15.11
C GLN A 61 -17.26 5.23 -15.24
N THR A 62 -16.28 5.97 -14.78
CA THR A 62 -16.21 7.43 -14.92
C THR A 62 -16.27 7.83 -16.39
N LEU A 63 -15.41 7.27 -17.22
CA LEU A 63 -15.35 7.62 -18.63
C LEU A 63 -16.63 7.20 -19.40
N ARG A 64 -17.22 6.05 -19.06
CA ARG A 64 -18.51 5.61 -19.61
C ARG A 64 -19.65 6.57 -19.33
N HIS A 65 -19.63 7.22 -18.16
CA HIS A 65 -20.63 8.27 -17.86
C HIS A 65 -20.64 9.36 -18.92
N PHE A 66 -19.48 9.67 -19.50
CA PHE A 66 -19.32 10.63 -20.59
C PHE A 66 -19.38 9.98 -21.99
N SER A 67 -19.89 8.75 -22.09
CA SER A 67 -19.98 7.97 -23.33
C SER A 67 -18.63 7.68 -23.98
N ILE A 68 -17.56 7.59 -23.17
CA ILE A 68 -16.19 7.31 -23.60
C ILE A 68 -15.85 5.87 -23.20
N GLU A 69 -15.60 5.03 -24.21
CA GLU A 69 -15.06 3.68 -24.01
C GLU A 69 -13.57 3.70 -24.28
N ILE A 70 -12.81 3.06 -23.38
CA ILE A 70 -11.35 2.94 -23.50
C ILE A 70 -10.92 1.48 -23.54
N SER A 71 -9.90 1.19 -24.33
CA SER A 71 -9.25 -0.12 -24.40
C SER A 71 -8.43 -0.41 -23.13
N ASP A 72 -7.95 -1.65 -22.97
CA ASP A 72 -7.05 -2.01 -21.87
C ASP A 72 -5.71 -1.26 -21.96
N GLU A 73 -5.24 -1.01 -23.20
CA GLU A 73 -4.02 -0.24 -23.44
C GLU A 73 -4.16 1.23 -23.04
N GLU A 74 -5.30 1.86 -23.39
CA GLU A 74 -5.60 3.23 -22.98
C GLU A 74 -5.72 3.33 -21.45
N LEU A 75 -6.40 2.36 -20.81
CA LEU A 75 -6.48 2.32 -19.37
C LEU A 75 -5.10 2.18 -18.73
N ALA A 76 -4.23 1.30 -19.26
CA ALA A 76 -2.88 1.16 -18.76
C ALA A 76 -2.09 2.47 -18.85
N ARG A 77 -2.17 3.19 -19.98
CA ARG A 77 -1.53 4.52 -20.13
C ARG A 77 -2.05 5.54 -19.11
N PHE A 78 -3.38 5.56 -18.90
CA PHE A 78 -3.99 6.41 -17.87
C PHE A 78 -3.39 6.12 -16.50
N LEU A 79 -3.43 4.85 -16.08
CA LEU A 79 -2.97 4.42 -14.75
C LEU A 79 -1.47 4.65 -14.57
N GLU A 80 -0.65 4.45 -15.60
CA GLU A 80 0.78 4.75 -15.56
C GLU A 80 1.07 6.23 -15.34
N ALA A 81 0.40 7.10 -16.10
CA ALA A 81 0.63 8.54 -16.02
C ALA A 81 0.13 9.12 -14.69
N GLU A 82 -1.03 8.65 -14.24
CA GLU A 82 -1.58 9.03 -12.94
C GLU A 82 -0.66 8.58 -11.81
N HIS A 83 -0.28 7.30 -11.79
CA HIS A 83 0.61 6.74 -10.80
C HIS A 83 1.98 7.42 -10.77
N ALA A 84 2.55 7.75 -11.93
CA ALA A 84 3.82 8.48 -12.02
C ALA A 84 3.74 9.87 -11.38
N ALA A 85 2.60 10.55 -11.46
CA ALA A 85 2.41 11.86 -10.86
C ALA A 85 2.48 11.83 -9.32
N TRP A 86 2.27 10.66 -8.70
CA TRP A 86 2.43 10.46 -7.26
C TRP A 86 3.87 10.23 -6.81
N GLU A 87 4.84 10.08 -7.72
CA GLU A 87 6.24 9.80 -7.37
C GLU A 87 6.82 10.75 -6.29
N PRO A 88 6.58 12.08 -6.34
CA PRO A 88 7.11 12.99 -5.35
C PRO A 88 6.62 12.74 -3.91
N ALA A 89 5.46 12.10 -3.75
CA ALA A 89 4.88 11.76 -2.46
C ALA A 89 5.40 10.43 -1.90
N ARG A 90 6.12 9.63 -2.71
CA ARG A 90 6.65 8.32 -2.33
C ARG A 90 8.08 8.45 -1.80
N VAL A 91 8.22 8.60 -0.50
CA VAL A 91 9.53 8.80 0.14
C VAL A 91 9.89 7.62 1.02
N LEU A 92 11.07 7.06 0.79
CA LEU A 92 11.66 6.06 1.68
C LEU A 92 12.32 6.73 2.90
N GLY A 93 12.18 6.08 4.06
CA GLY A 93 12.98 6.44 5.21
C GLY A 93 14.48 6.27 4.92
N SER A 94 15.31 7.19 5.39
CA SER A 94 16.74 7.22 5.08
C SER A 94 17.53 5.98 5.54
N THR A 95 16.99 5.22 6.48
CA THR A 95 17.61 3.99 7.03
C THR A 95 16.97 2.71 6.48
N THR A 96 15.99 2.79 5.57
CA THR A 96 15.25 1.62 5.10
C THR A 96 16.16 0.56 4.48
N HIS A 97 17.03 0.93 3.56
CA HIS A 97 17.95 -0.03 2.94
C HIS A 97 18.88 -0.70 3.95
N ALA A 98 19.45 0.09 4.87
CA ALA A 98 20.34 -0.45 5.90
C ALA A 98 19.59 -1.42 6.84
N LEU A 99 18.34 -1.12 7.20
CA LEU A 99 17.50 -2.01 8.00
C LEU A 99 17.26 -3.33 7.28
N LEU A 100 16.78 -3.28 6.01
CA LEU A 100 16.49 -4.48 5.24
C LEU A 100 17.72 -5.37 5.08
N GLU A 101 18.88 -4.80 4.77
CA GLU A 101 20.15 -5.53 4.68
C GLU A 101 20.56 -6.15 6.02
N ALA A 102 20.40 -5.42 7.12
CA ALA A 102 20.72 -5.92 8.45
C ALA A 102 19.81 -7.08 8.88
N LEU A 103 18.50 -7.03 8.56
CA LEU A 103 17.55 -8.12 8.81
C LEU A 103 17.89 -9.35 7.95
N ARG A 104 18.16 -9.17 6.67
CA ARG A 104 18.57 -10.27 5.77
C ARG A 104 19.87 -10.95 6.22
N SER A 105 20.83 -10.16 6.70
CA SER A 105 22.11 -10.71 7.21
C SER A 105 21.93 -11.63 8.44
N ARG A 106 20.78 -11.57 9.10
CA ARG A 106 20.37 -12.46 10.20
C ARG A 106 19.65 -13.72 9.72
N GLY A 107 19.53 -13.90 8.42
CA GLY A 107 18.82 -15.03 7.81
C GLY A 107 17.30 -14.89 7.83
N LEU A 108 16.76 -13.71 8.14
CA LEU A 108 15.32 -13.46 8.14
C LEU A 108 14.79 -13.35 6.70
N ARG A 109 13.61 -13.93 6.46
CA ARG A 109 12.82 -13.71 5.25
C ARG A 109 12.03 -12.41 5.42
N LEU A 110 11.99 -11.61 4.38
CA LEU A 110 11.37 -10.28 4.42
C LEU A 110 10.19 -10.22 3.46
N GLY A 111 9.02 -9.87 3.98
CA GLY A 111 7.81 -9.63 3.20
C GLY A 111 7.30 -8.21 3.33
N LEU A 112 6.60 -7.76 2.30
CA LEU A 112 5.84 -6.51 2.31
C LEU A 112 4.36 -6.83 2.17
N VAL A 113 3.51 -6.23 3.01
CA VAL A 113 2.04 -6.32 2.93
C VAL A 113 1.46 -4.92 2.93
N SER A 114 0.82 -4.52 1.84
CA SER A 114 0.32 -3.16 1.67
C SER A 114 -1.14 -3.10 1.24
N ASN A 115 -1.91 -2.24 1.90
CA ASN A 115 -3.20 -1.80 1.37
C ASN A 115 -2.93 -0.77 0.27
N ALA A 116 -3.14 -1.17 -0.99
CA ALA A 116 -2.93 -0.33 -2.15
C ALA A 116 -3.88 -0.76 -3.28
N PHE A 117 -4.67 0.17 -3.78
CA PHE A 117 -5.65 -0.09 -4.84
C PHE A 117 -5.07 0.02 -6.26
N ASP A 118 -3.85 0.56 -6.40
CA ASP A 118 -3.16 0.59 -7.68
C ASP A 118 -2.91 -0.84 -8.20
N PRO A 119 -2.89 -1.05 -9.51
CA PRO A 119 -2.50 -2.32 -10.08
C PRO A 119 -1.13 -2.77 -9.60
N ALA A 120 -1.03 -4.05 -9.23
CA ALA A 120 0.19 -4.60 -8.63
C ALA A 120 1.45 -4.41 -9.48
N TRP A 121 1.33 -4.42 -10.80
CA TRP A 121 2.48 -4.20 -11.69
C TRP A 121 3.10 -2.80 -11.55
N LEU A 122 2.31 -1.76 -11.22
CA LEU A 122 2.82 -0.42 -10.88
C LEU A 122 3.56 -0.44 -9.55
N LEU A 123 2.98 -1.10 -8.55
CA LEU A 123 3.54 -1.20 -7.21
C LEU A 123 4.85 -2.02 -7.20
N HIS A 124 4.93 -3.08 -7.97
CA HIS A 124 6.18 -3.82 -8.16
C HIS A 124 7.26 -2.97 -8.83
N ARG A 125 6.90 -2.19 -9.85
CA ARG A 125 7.82 -1.24 -10.48
C ARG A 125 8.35 -0.20 -9.49
N ASP A 126 7.52 0.29 -8.57
CA ASP A 126 7.96 1.18 -7.51
C ASP A 126 9.01 0.53 -6.60
N LEU A 127 8.78 -0.71 -6.20
CA LEU A 127 9.75 -1.46 -5.38
C LEU A 127 11.10 -1.62 -6.10
N GLU A 128 11.08 -1.84 -7.41
CA GLU A 128 12.29 -1.91 -8.24
C GLU A 128 13.00 -0.55 -8.28
N GLN A 129 12.27 0.52 -8.59
CA GLN A 129 12.82 1.88 -8.67
C GLN A 129 13.39 2.37 -7.34
N MET A 130 12.78 1.98 -6.23
CA MET A 130 13.25 2.27 -4.88
C MET A 130 14.39 1.36 -4.43
N GLY A 131 14.78 0.35 -5.21
CA GLY A 131 15.79 -0.64 -4.85
C GLY A 131 15.39 -1.52 -3.66
N ILE A 132 14.08 -1.71 -3.44
CA ILE A 132 13.55 -2.57 -2.37
C ILE A 132 13.31 -3.98 -2.89
N ALA A 133 12.92 -4.15 -4.15
CA ALA A 133 12.54 -5.44 -4.73
C ALA A 133 13.60 -6.54 -4.49
N GLU A 134 14.87 -6.21 -4.59
CA GLU A 134 15.99 -7.15 -4.37
C GLU A 134 16.24 -7.47 -2.88
N ARG A 135 15.63 -6.71 -1.97
CA ARG A 135 15.84 -6.79 -0.51
C ARG A 135 14.70 -7.45 0.23
N ILE A 136 13.59 -7.70 -0.42
CA ILE A 136 12.46 -8.45 0.13
C ILE A 136 12.27 -9.76 -0.67
N ASP A 137 11.73 -10.77 -0.02
CA ASP A 137 11.52 -12.07 -0.64
C ASP A 137 10.15 -12.16 -1.32
N HIS A 138 9.16 -11.40 -0.82
CA HIS A 138 7.83 -11.34 -1.43
C HIS A 138 7.10 -10.03 -1.06
N ALA A 139 6.21 -9.58 -1.96
CA ALA A 139 5.28 -8.48 -1.71
C ALA A 139 3.85 -8.93 -1.97
N VAL A 140 2.92 -8.52 -1.12
CA VAL A 140 1.48 -8.76 -1.24
C VAL A 140 0.75 -7.43 -1.19
N PHE A 141 -0.01 -7.14 -2.21
CA PHE A 141 -0.84 -5.94 -2.32
C PHE A 141 -2.32 -6.30 -2.24
N SER A 142 -3.11 -5.48 -1.56
CA SER A 142 -4.55 -5.71 -1.44
C SER A 142 -5.26 -5.72 -2.78
N SER A 143 -4.77 -4.97 -3.77
CA SER A 143 -5.29 -5.00 -5.15
C SER A 143 -5.18 -6.37 -5.84
N GLU A 144 -4.22 -7.22 -5.43
CA GLU A 144 -4.08 -8.59 -5.95
C GLU A 144 -4.96 -9.59 -5.18
N VAL A 145 -5.19 -9.31 -3.89
CA VAL A 145 -5.94 -10.19 -3.00
C VAL A 145 -7.44 -9.93 -3.09
N GLY A 146 -7.83 -8.69 -3.38
CA GLY A 146 -9.21 -8.21 -3.27
C GLY A 146 -9.64 -7.93 -1.82
N LYS A 147 -8.74 -8.12 -0.87
CA LYS A 147 -8.97 -7.91 0.57
C LYS A 147 -7.88 -7.02 1.16
N ARG A 148 -8.30 -6.09 1.99
CA ARG A 148 -7.43 -5.15 2.72
C ARG A 148 -7.14 -5.65 4.13
N LYS A 149 -6.01 -5.25 4.70
CA LYS A 149 -5.81 -5.32 6.15
C LYS A 149 -6.95 -4.57 6.86
N PRO A 150 -7.55 -5.09 7.93
CA PRO A 150 -7.09 -6.20 8.77
C PRO A 150 -7.59 -7.60 8.37
N HIS A 151 -8.15 -7.81 7.18
CA HIS A 151 -8.61 -9.13 6.77
C HIS A 151 -7.47 -10.16 6.79
N SER A 152 -7.70 -11.36 7.36
CA SER A 152 -6.66 -12.38 7.57
C SER A 152 -5.99 -12.83 6.28
N GLU A 153 -6.75 -12.92 5.18
CA GLU A 153 -6.27 -13.46 3.89
C GLU A 153 -5.00 -12.78 3.38
N ILE A 154 -4.85 -11.45 3.55
CA ILE A 154 -3.67 -10.74 3.04
C ILE A 154 -2.40 -11.12 3.83
N PHE A 155 -2.53 -11.36 5.14
CA PHE A 155 -1.43 -11.83 6.00
C PHE A 155 -1.10 -13.30 5.71
N GLU A 156 -2.13 -14.15 5.61
CA GLU A 156 -1.98 -15.58 5.31
C GLU A 156 -1.28 -15.80 3.96
N ARG A 157 -1.59 -14.99 2.94
CA ARG A 157 -0.88 -15.03 1.65
C ARG A 157 0.60 -14.68 1.79
N ALA A 158 0.94 -13.68 2.59
CA ALA A 158 2.32 -13.31 2.83
C ALA A 158 3.08 -14.41 3.57
N LEU A 159 2.49 -14.97 4.63
CA LEU A 159 3.06 -16.09 5.39
C LEU A 159 3.29 -17.31 4.50
N ALA A 160 2.29 -17.68 3.68
CA ALA A 160 2.40 -18.81 2.75
C ALA A 160 3.49 -18.58 1.69
N ALA A 161 3.58 -17.36 1.13
CA ALA A 161 4.60 -17.03 0.13
C ALA A 161 6.02 -17.04 0.71
N LEU A 162 6.17 -16.69 1.98
CA LEU A 162 7.43 -16.75 2.71
C LEU A 162 7.73 -18.15 3.29
N ASP A 163 6.76 -19.07 3.27
CA ASP A 163 6.87 -20.40 3.91
C ASP A 163 7.27 -20.27 5.39
N VAL A 164 6.49 -19.48 6.16
CA VAL A 164 6.72 -19.15 7.57
C VAL A 164 5.41 -19.35 8.35
N ALA A 165 5.51 -19.93 9.55
CA ALA A 165 4.37 -20.00 10.46
C ALA A 165 4.08 -18.62 11.09
N SER A 166 2.82 -18.38 11.47
CA SER A 166 2.44 -17.07 12.01
C SER A 166 3.13 -16.72 13.31
N ASP A 167 3.35 -17.70 14.19
CA ASP A 167 4.04 -17.53 15.47
C ASP A 167 5.58 -17.35 15.33
N GLU A 168 6.13 -17.60 14.14
CA GLU A 168 7.52 -17.30 13.77
C GLU A 168 7.68 -15.95 13.09
N ALA A 169 6.58 -15.23 12.86
CA ALA A 169 6.57 -13.99 12.08
C ALA A 169 6.38 -12.75 12.96
N LEU A 170 7.11 -11.69 12.60
CA LEU A 170 6.98 -10.35 13.18
C LEU A 170 6.37 -9.43 12.13
N PHE A 171 5.25 -8.79 12.46
CA PHE A 171 4.63 -7.78 11.61
C PHE A 171 4.93 -6.36 12.13
N VAL A 172 5.39 -5.48 11.25
CA VAL A 172 5.70 -4.08 11.57
C VAL A 172 4.80 -3.17 10.75
N GLY A 173 3.96 -2.39 11.41
CA GLY A 173 3.07 -1.44 10.74
C GLY A 173 2.71 -0.26 11.65
N ASP A 174 2.19 0.81 11.05
CA ASP A 174 1.90 2.05 11.78
C ASP A 174 0.46 2.14 12.29
N ARG A 175 -0.47 1.36 11.70
CA ARG A 175 -1.89 1.44 11.98
C ARG A 175 -2.35 0.38 12.96
N LEU A 176 -2.89 0.82 14.10
CA LEU A 176 -3.36 -0.10 15.15
C LEU A 176 -4.46 -1.05 14.65
N TYR A 177 -5.43 -0.52 13.90
CA TYR A 177 -6.55 -1.34 13.40
C TYR A 177 -6.13 -2.26 12.26
N GLU A 178 -5.50 -1.73 11.22
CA GLU A 178 -5.20 -2.48 10.00
C GLU A 178 -4.00 -3.41 10.18
N ASP A 179 -2.92 -2.92 10.82
CA ASP A 179 -1.66 -3.64 10.92
C ASP A 179 -1.56 -4.46 12.20
N VAL A 180 -1.65 -3.80 13.36
CA VAL A 180 -1.41 -4.45 14.66
C VAL A 180 -2.51 -5.48 14.94
N ARG A 181 -3.77 -5.07 14.88
CA ARG A 181 -4.89 -5.97 15.12
C ARG A 181 -4.95 -7.09 14.09
N GLY A 182 -4.83 -6.75 12.79
CA GLY A 182 -4.92 -7.76 11.73
C GLY A 182 -3.84 -8.82 11.84
N ALA A 183 -2.59 -8.43 12.11
CA ALA A 183 -1.49 -9.36 12.30
C ALA A 183 -1.63 -10.20 13.60
N ALA A 184 -2.08 -9.59 14.69
CA ALA A 184 -2.33 -10.31 15.94
C ALA A 184 -3.44 -11.36 15.81
N GLU A 185 -4.52 -11.06 15.04
CA GLU A 185 -5.63 -11.99 14.81
C GLU A 185 -5.20 -13.26 14.05
N VAL A 186 -4.12 -13.19 13.25
CA VAL A 186 -3.54 -14.37 12.61
C VAL A 186 -2.39 -15.02 13.41
N GLY A 187 -2.07 -14.48 14.58
CA GLY A 187 -1.07 -15.05 15.50
C GLY A 187 0.36 -14.59 15.30
N MET A 188 0.59 -13.49 14.60
CA MET A 188 1.91 -12.88 14.46
C MET A 188 2.28 -12.04 15.68
N THR A 189 3.58 -11.91 15.95
CA THR A 189 4.08 -10.88 16.86
C THR A 189 3.99 -9.51 16.21
N THR A 190 3.57 -8.48 16.95
CA THR A 190 3.25 -7.16 16.39
C THR A 190 4.15 -6.06 16.89
N VAL A 191 4.56 -5.18 15.97
CA VAL A 191 5.33 -3.97 16.27
C VAL A 191 4.63 -2.75 15.68
N GLN A 192 4.26 -1.80 16.51
CA GLN A 192 3.79 -0.51 16.02
C GLN A 192 4.95 0.40 15.63
N ALA A 193 4.94 0.86 14.38
CA ALA A 193 5.91 1.79 13.82
C ALA A 193 5.54 3.23 14.16
N MET A 194 6.12 3.81 15.22
CA MET A 194 5.78 5.13 15.74
C MET A 194 6.34 6.30 14.92
N TRP A 195 7.32 6.05 14.02
CA TRP A 195 7.96 7.12 13.23
C TRP A 195 7.12 7.63 12.04
N PHE A 196 6.02 6.96 11.70
CA PHE A 196 5.14 7.38 10.59
C PHE A 196 3.95 8.20 11.07
N ARG A 197 3.35 7.84 12.19
CA ARG A 197 2.14 8.49 12.69
C ARG A 197 2.19 8.69 14.21
N ALA A 198 1.86 9.94 14.63
CA ALA A 198 1.71 10.29 16.03
C ALA A 198 0.26 10.19 16.54
N ASP A 199 -0.75 10.17 15.66
CA ASP A 199 -2.15 10.46 15.98
C ASP A 199 -3.09 9.35 15.55
N GLU A 200 -2.88 8.11 15.96
CA GLU A 200 -3.82 7.06 15.61
C GLU A 200 -4.86 6.77 16.68
N HIS A 201 -6.08 6.53 16.17
CA HIS A 201 -7.21 6.11 16.97
C HIS A 201 -6.87 4.89 17.82
N ALA A 202 -7.19 4.97 19.12
CA ALA A 202 -6.93 3.93 20.10
C ALA A 202 -7.70 2.60 19.88
N GLU A 203 -8.44 2.48 18.76
CA GLU A 203 -9.34 1.37 18.48
C GLU A 203 -8.69 0.29 17.62
N GLY A 204 -7.53 -0.24 17.97
CA GLY A 204 -6.87 -1.23 17.12
C GLY A 204 -6.18 -2.38 17.85
N GLY A 205 -6.20 -2.36 19.16
CA GLY A 205 -5.47 -3.33 19.97
C GLY A 205 -4.13 -2.79 20.46
N GLU A 206 -3.49 -3.55 21.35
CA GLU A 206 -2.19 -3.22 21.91
C GLU A 206 -1.10 -3.98 21.12
N PRO A 207 -0.06 -3.30 20.62
CA PRO A 207 1.06 -3.97 19.97
C PRO A 207 1.93 -4.66 21.03
N ASP A 208 2.58 -5.76 20.67
CA ASP A 208 3.55 -6.42 21.55
C ASP A 208 4.78 -5.54 21.79
N TYR A 209 5.15 -4.75 20.78
CA TYR A 209 6.28 -3.82 20.82
C TYR A 209 5.94 -2.50 20.12
N GLN A 210 6.67 -1.45 20.52
CA GLN A 210 6.68 -0.17 19.82
C GLN A 210 8.10 0.15 19.35
N ALA A 211 8.23 0.60 18.11
CA ALA A 211 9.47 1.05 17.52
C ALA A 211 9.37 2.53 17.16
N PHE A 212 10.22 3.37 17.73
CA PHE A 212 10.23 4.82 17.51
C PHE A 212 11.12 5.22 16.33
N THR A 213 12.00 4.33 15.94
CA THR A 213 12.86 4.44 14.74
C THR A 213 12.86 3.13 13.99
N GLN A 214 13.23 3.17 12.70
CA GLN A 214 13.40 1.95 11.90
C GLN A 214 14.44 1.00 12.54
N MET A 215 15.47 1.53 13.18
CA MET A 215 16.52 0.69 13.82
C MET A 215 16.04 0.01 15.10
N ASP A 216 14.96 0.48 15.75
CA ASP A 216 14.39 -0.22 16.90
C ASP A 216 13.80 -1.58 16.48
N VAL A 217 13.31 -1.70 15.24
CA VAL A 217 12.85 -2.98 14.67
C VAL A 217 13.97 -4.03 14.69
N LEU A 218 15.20 -3.62 14.34
CA LEU A 218 16.34 -4.52 14.39
C LEU A 218 16.64 -5.00 15.80
N ASN A 219 16.57 -4.10 16.79
CA ASN A 219 16.79 -4.45 18.20
C ASN A 219 15.71 -5.41 18.73
N ILE A 220 14.46 -5.23 18.27
CA ILE A 220 13.35 -6.13 18.63
C ILE A 220 13.58 -7.52 18.02
N ALA A 221 13.91 -7.57 16.71
CA ALA A 221 14.22 -8.81 16.02
C ALA A 221 15.37 -9.58 16.68
N ASP A 222 16.46 -8.89 17.05
CA ASP A 222 17.60 -9.50 17.74
C ASP A 222 17.23 -10.11 19.11
N ARG A 223 16.33 -9.46 19.85
CA ARG A 223 15.82 -9.99 21.13
C ARG A 223 14.97 -11.25 20.95
N LEU A 224 14.12 -11.25 19.93
CA LEU A 224 13.26 -12.40 19.61
C LEU A 224 14.10 -13.60 19.15
N LEU A 225 15.07 -13.38 18.27
CA LEU A 225 16.01 -14.41 17.83
C LEU A 225 16.86 -14.99 18.95
N ALA A 226 17.20 -14.20 19.97
CA ALA A 226 17.95 -14.66 21.12
C ALA A 226 17.09 -15.47 22.13
N ALA A 227 15.77 -15.36 22.05
CA ALA A 227 14.82 -16.05 22.92
C ALA A 227 14.24 -17.35 22.31
N ALA A 228 14.41 -17.55 21.02
CA ALA A 228 14.01 -18.74 20.27
C ALA A 228 15.09 -19.84 20.33
#